data_d239c0ece4901574ecd7ae64dcd374e2
#
_entry.id   d239c0ece4901574ecd7ae64dcd374e2
#
_cell.length_a   1.000
_cell.length_b   1.000
_cell.length_c   1.000
_cell.angle_alpha   90.00
_cell.angle_beta   90.00
_cell.angle_gamma   90.00
#
_symmetry.space_group_name_H-M   'P 1'
#
loop_
_entity.id
_entity.type
_entity.pdbx_description
1 polymer ?
#
loop_
_entity_poly.entity_id
_entity_poly.type
_entity_poly.pdbx_seq_one_letter_code
_entity_poly.pdbx_strand_id
1 'polypeptide(L)'
;SEAPEVIYHDGYYYLFMAYDGLDIPYNTRVVRSENIDGPYKSMNGVDVTNKGGNAFPIVTHPYQLGGNHGWVGISHCAVFDDGNGNWYYASQQRFPANYNGNAYSNAVMLGGVRAIRWTDTGWPIVMPERYGAVPQAPITEEELIGKWENISIQYQYGEIQKSVSMTLGADHKVLDGWNKGYEWSFDPVENVLTINNTKLYLAREVDWEATPRKTTIVYAGYGKYNTTSNQKTYWGKWVGPLDEDEADEDEEENNVQIVGAQDFSSGFWSAFSDTYTIPAGKKLKLKFVNHSSKGNNWNNWVIALSNDVERQGNGYLEYFVLRADNYAWWPTGNTIANPDAGFTLSSNYNWDTFLSDMDGATVELTVSRNGSTISVDAVTTTTANTVYTESFSMPNCGDGTQPVRAFLVCDGS
;
A
#
# COMPACT_ATOMS: atom_id res chain seq x y z
N SER A 1 37.56 -2.80 12.47
CA SER A 1 36.93 -3.83 11.62
C SER A 1 37.43 -5.20 11.97
N GLU A 2 36.60 -6.19 11.82
CA GLU A 2 36.87 -7.60 12.10
C GLU A 2 36.03 -8.49 11.17
N ALA A 3 36.12 -9.82 11.35
CA ALA A 3 35.33 -10.82 10.65
C ALA A 3 35.33 -10.61 9.10
N PRO A 4 36.52 -10.68 8.46
CA PRO A 4 36.59 -10.59 7.03
C PRO A 4 35.98 -11.84 6.40
N GLU A 5 35.07 -11.61 5.44
CA GLU A 5 34.48 -12.66 4.61
C GLU A 5 34.73 -12.30 3.15
N VAL A 6 35.36 -13.20 2.40
CA VAL A 6 35.72 -12.98 1.00
C VAL A 6 34.98 -13.97 0.13
N ILE A 7 34.26 -13.46 -0.85
CA ILE A 7 33.62 -14.28 -1.90
C ILE A 7 34.10 -13.83 -3.27
N TYR A 8 33.97 -14.69 -4.26
CA TYR A 8 34.17 -14.35 -5.66
C TYR A 8 32.85 -14.41 -6.43
N HIS A 9 32.53 -13.36 -7.14
CA HIS A 9 31.34 -13.29 -8.00
C HIS A 9 31.61 -12.38 -9.19
N ASP A 10 31.27 -12.85 -10.38
CA ASP A 10 31.27 -12.12 -11.65
C ASP A 10 32.54 -11.26 -11.88
N GLY A 11 33.70 -11.86 -11.70
CA GLY A 11 34.97 -11.19 -11.97
C GLY A 11 35.58 -10.40 -10.80
N TYR A 12 34.90 -10.33 -9.68
CA TYR A 12 35.37 -9.59 -8.51
C TYR A 12 35.44 -10.44 -7.24
N TYR A 13 36.42 -10.14 -6.43
CA TYR A 13 36.46 -10.54 -5.03
C TYR A 13 35.80 -9.48 -4.17
N TYR A 14 34.82 -9.86 -3.40
CA TYR A 14 34.09 -8.98 -2.46
C TYR A 14 34.56 -9.29 -1.05
N LEU A 15 35.02 -8.26 -0.36
CA LEU A 15 35.40 -8.34 1.04
C LEU A 15 34.35 -7.67 1.90
N PHE A 16 33.62 -8.47 2.65
CA PHE A 16 32.70 -8.01 3.68
C PHE A 16 33.44 -7.93 5.02
N MET A 17 33.20 -6.88 5.77
CA MET A 17 33.85 -6.66 7.05
C MET A 17 32.85 -6.11 8.05
N ALA A 18 32.97 -6.55 9.31
CA ALA A 18 32.26 -6.00 10.43
C ALA A 18 32.99 -4.75 10.95
N TYR A 19 32.22 -3.73 11.24
CA TYR A 19 32.68 -2.44 11.75
C TYR A 19 32.04 -2.13 13.10
N ASP A 20 32.79 -1.39 13.91
CA ASP A 20 32.43 -0.93 15.26
C ASP A 20 32.40 -2.07 16.30
N GLY A 21 31.74 -1.84 17.41
CA GLY A 21 31.64 -2.83 18.49
C GLY A 21 30.38 -3.69 18.38
N LEU A 22 30.34 -4.77 19.12
CA LEU A 22 29.23 -5.72 19.19
C LEU A 22 27.90 -5.11 19.68
N ASP A 23 27.94 -3.87 20.14
CA ASP A 23 26.78 -3.13 20.63
C ASP A 23 25.83 -2.68 19.49
N ILE A 24 25.15 -1.58 19.71
CA ILE A 24 24.23 -0.98 18.75
C ILE A 24 24.89 -0.71 17.38
N PRO A 25 26.11 -0.10 17.29
CA PRO A 25 26.64 0.36 16.01
C PRO A 25 27.18 -0.73 15.07
N TYR A 26 27.15 -2.00 15.46
CA TYR A 26 27.74 -3.08 14.66
C TYR A 26 27.09 -3.16 13.28
N ASN A 27 27.90 -2.98 12.24
CA ASN A 27 27.44 -2.90 10.86
C ASN A 27 28.38 -3.63 9.90
N THR A 28 27.88 -4.03 8.74
CA THR A 28 28.70 -4.68 7.71
C THR A 28 28.83 -3.73 6.52
N ARG A 29 30.07 -3.63 6.02
CA ARG A 29 30.42 -2.90 4.82
C ARG A 29 31.09 -3.84 3.83
N VAL A 30 31.00 -3.52 2.53
CA VAL A 30 31.60 -4.31 1.47
C VAL A 30 32.45 -3.44 0.56
N VAL A 31 33.57 -4.02 0.12
CA VAL A 31 34.46 -3.47 -0.91
C VAL A 31 34.82 -4.57 -1.90
N ARG A 32 35.32 -4.22 -3.06
CA ARG A 32 35.68 -5.24 -4.07
C ARG A 32 37.01 -4.98 -4.76
N SER A 33 37.59 -6.05 -5.32
CA SER A 33 38.80 -6.01 -6.12
C SER A 33 38.73 -7.06 -7.24
N GLU A 34 39.38 -6.82 -8.36
CA GLU A 34 39.60 -7.82 -9.41
C GLU A 34 40.64 -8.88 -9.01
N ASN A 35 41.46 -8.59 -8.00
CA ASN A 35 42.50 -9.50 -7.50
C ASN A 35 42.25 -9.80 -6.01
N ILE A 36 42.51 -11.05 -5.60
CA ILE A 36 42.30 -11.48 -4.24
C ILE A 36 43.17 -10.73 -3.21
N ASP A 37 44.33 -10.29 -3.62
CA ASP A 37 45.29 -9.53 -2.82
C ASP A 37 45.05 -7.99 -2.92
N GLY A 38 44.03 -7.57 -3.66
CA GLY A 38 43.65 -6.16 -3.78
C GLY A 38 44.26 -5.42 -4.98
N PRO A 39 44.19 -4.08 -5.05
CA PRO A 39 43.62 -3.24 -4.00
C PRO A 39 42.08 -3.31 -3.94
N TYR A 40 41.55 -3.43 -2.74
CA TYR A 40 40.10 -3.37 -2.54
C TYR A 40 39.60 -1.93 -2.55
N LYS A 41 38.53 -1.71 -3.28
CA LYS A 41 37.95 -0.37 -3.49
C LYS A 41 36.49 -0.34 -3.06
N SER A 42 36.10 0.79 -2.49
CA SER A 42 34.70 1.12 -2.24
C SER A 42 33.96 1.44 -3.55
N MET A 43 32.65 1.55 -3.46
CA MET A 43 31.78 1.71 -4.63
C MET A 43 32.10 2.95 -5.48
N ASN A 44 32.70 4.00 -4.94
CA ASN A 44 33.17 5.16 -5.68
C ASN A 44 34.64 5.04 -6.14
N GLY A 45 35.25 3.87 -6.05
CA GLY A 45 36.61 3.62 -6.52
C GLY A 45 37.74 4.00 -5.57
N VAL A 46 37.42 4.44 -4.35
CA VAL A 46 38.44 4.78 -3.35
C VAL A 46 39.07 3.50 -2.79
N ASP A 47 40.41 3.44 -2.85
CA ASP A 47 41.21 2.38 -2.22
C ASP A 47 41.10 2.47 -0.70
N VAL A 48 40.73 1.38 -0.06
CA VAL A 48 40.51 1.34 1.39
C VAL A 48 41.69 0.74 2.16
N THR A 49 42.78 0.39 1.50
CA THR A 49 43.95 -0.26 2.11
C THR A 49 44.49 0.51 3.30
N ASN A 50 44.56 1.82 3.18
CA ASN A 50 45.09 2.72 4.22
C ASN A 50 44.00 3.45 5.03
N LYS A 51 42.75 3.35 4.66
CA LYS A 51 41.61 4.05 5.27
C LYS A 51 40.36 3.20 5.26
N GLY A 52 40.38 2.11 6.03
CA GLY A 52 39.25 1.18 6.12
C GLY A 52 37.90 1.84 6.51
N GLY A 53 37.95 3.01 7.17
CA GLY A 53 36.75 3.80 7.44
C GLY A 53 36.05 4.33 6.19
N ASN A 54 36.71 4.33 5.03
CA ASN A 54 36.10 4.69 3.74
C ASN A 54 35.43 3.50 3.03
N ALA A 55 35.39 2.32 3.65
CA ALA A 55 34.73 1.14 3.08
C ALA A 55 33.21 1.38 3.01
N PHE A 56 32.65 1.22 1.85
CA PHE A 56 31.19 1.24 1.58
C PHE A 56 30.89 0.57 0.22
N PRO A 57 29.66 0.11 0.00
CA PRO A 57 28.44 0.44 0.73
C PRO A 57 28.35 -0.25 2.10
N ILE A 58 27.49 0.32 2.96
CA ILE A 58 27.01 -0.33 4.17
C ILE A 58 25.87 -1.25 3.74
N VAL A 59 26.00 -2.54 4.00
CA VAL A 59 25.00 -3.54 3.60
C VAL A 59 24.04 -3.91 4.73
N THR A 60 24.47 -3.78 5.97
CA THR A 60 23.61 -3.91 7.16
C THR A 60 23.98 -2.87 8.21
N HIS A 61 23.00 -2.47 8.99
CA HIS A 61 23.11 -1.52 10.09
C HIS A 61 21.97 -1.80 11.09
N PRO A 62 22.11 -1.42 12.38
CA PRO A 62 20.97 -1.43 13.28
C PRO A 62 19.76 -0.70 12.72
N TYR A 63 18.60 -1.35 12.75
CA TYR A 63 17.39 -0.82 12.13
C TYR A 63 16.13 -1.20 12.89
N GLN A 64 15.05 -0.46 12.62
CA GLN A 64 13.71 -0.70 13.14
C GLN A 64 12.66 -0.41 12.08
N LEU A 65 11.89 -1.43 11.73
CA LEU A 65 10.70 -1.34 10.89
C LEU A 65 9.44 -1.29 11.76
N GLY A 66 8.45 -0.51 11.34
CA GLY A 66 7.08 -0.58 11.85
C GLY A 66 6.87 -0.34 13.33
N GLY A 67 7.66 0.47 14.00
CA GLY A 67 7.47 0.69 15.44
C GLY A 67 7.73 -0.54 16.32
N ASN A 68 8.22 -1.66 15.73
CA ASN A 68 8.64 -2.86 16.43
C ASN A 68 9.93 -2.62 17.23
N HIS A 69 10.44 -3.67 17.89
CA HIS A 69 11.63 -3.52 18.75
C HIS A 69 12.92 -3.15 18.00
N GLY A 70 13.01 -3.44 16.70
CA GLY A 70 14.23 -3.30 15.92
C GLY A 70 15.26 -4.42 16.18
N TRP A 71 16.36 -4.34 15.42
CA TRP A 71 17.47 -5.27 15.49
C TRP A 71 18.79 -4.54 15.56
N VAL A 72 19.71 -5.03 16.39
CA VAL A 72 21.07 -4.53 16.54
C VAL A 72 22.08 -5.64 16.36
N GLY A 73 23.35 -5.29 16.21
CA GLY A 73 24.43 -6.25 16.12
C GLY A 73 24.42 -7.10 14.85
N ILE A 74 23.90 -6.58 13.75
CA ILE A 74 23.75 -7.31 12.49
C ILE A 74 25.05 -7.24 11.71
N SER A 75 26.00 -8.12 12.03
CA SER A 75 27.28 -8.20 11.36
C SER A 75 27.96 -9.52 11.71
N HIS A 76 29.28 -9.64 11.48
CA HIS A 76 30.05 -10.86 11.61
C HIS A 76 29.46 -11.95 10.71
N CYS A 77 29.49 -11.68 9.41
CA CYS A 77 28.70 -12.42 8.44
C CYS A 77 29.45 -13.59 7.81
N ALA A 78 28.67 -14.50 7.23
CA ALA A 78 29.06 -15.39 6.16
C ALA A 78 28.21 -15.09 4.94
N VAL A 79 28.79 -15.12 3.74
CA VAL A 79 28.13 -14.91 2.47
C VAL A 79 28.32 -16.13 1.59
N PHE A 80 27.24 -16.70 1.08
CA PHE A 80 27.29 -17.93 0.32
C PHE A 80 26.20 -17.99 -0.76
N ASP A 81 26.41 -18.83 -1.76
CA ASP A 81 25.38 -19.18 -2.75
C ASP A 81 24.89 -20.61 -2.53
N ASP A 82 23.69 -20.92 -3.07
CA ASP A 82 23.09 -22.25 -2.99
C ASP A 82 23.41 -23.15 -4.20
N GLY A 83 24.29 -22.71 -5.08
CA GLY A 83 24.61 -23.40 -6.34
C GLY A 83 23.55 -23.27 -7.43
N ASN A 84 22.45 -22.57 -7.17
CA ASN A 84 21.36 -22.30 -8.13
C ASN A 84 21.25 -20.81 -8.50
N GLY A 85 22.26 -20.01 -8.13
CA GLY A 85 22.31 -18.58 -8.42
C GLY A 85 21.69 -17.70 -7.32
N ASN A 86 21.17 -18.28 -6.24
CA ASN A 86 20.69 -17.50 -5.12
C ASN A 86 21.83 -17.27 -4.11
N TRP A 87 21.91 -16.04 -3.63
CA TRP A 87 22.93 -15.60 -2.68
C TRP A 87 22.32 -15.20 -1.36
N TYR A 88 23.03 -15.50 -0.29
CA TYR A 88 22.57 -15.29 1.07
C TYR A 88 23.64 -14.65 1.94
N TYR A 89 23.15 -13.82 2.85
CA TYR A 89 23.90 -13.18 3.91
C TYR A 89 23.45 -13.76 5.26
N ALA A 90 24.29 -14.47 5.94
CA ALA A 90 24.03 -14.99 7.28
C ALA A 90 24.82 -14.17 8.31
N SER A 91 24.21 -13.79 9.40
CA SER A 91 24.87 -13.05 10.46
C SER A 91 24.24 -13.31 11.82
N GLN A 92 24.93 -12.92 12.87
CA GLN A 92 24.29 -12.70 14.14
C GLN A 92 23.35 -11.49 14.08
N GLN A 93 22.38 -11.46 14.97
CA GLN A 93 21.55 -10.29 15.26
C GLN A 93 21.04 -10.38 16.68
N ARG A 94 20.66 -9.26 17.28
CA ARG A 94 20.23 -9.19 18.67
C ARG A 94 19.08 -8.25 18.86
N PHE A 95 18.30 -8.48 19.93
CA PHE A 95 17.34 -7.50 20.40
C PHE A 95 18.06 -6.27 20.97
N PRO A 96 17.48 -5.07 20.87
CA PRO A 96 17.95 -3.89 21.59
C PRO A 96 17.94 -4.13 23.10
N ALA A 97 18.83 -3.44 23.82
CA ALA A 97 18.81 -3.47 25.29
C ALA A 97 17.44 -3.02 25.83
N ASN A 98 17.05 -3.61 26.96
CA ASN A 98 15.77 -3.35 27.62
C ASN A 98 14.51 -3.77 26.83
N TYR A 99 14.67 -4.56 25.77
CA TYR A 99 13.51 -5.11 25.08
C TYR A 99 12.67 -5.98 26.02
N ASN A 100 11.35 -5.73 26.07
CA ASN A 100 10.43 -6.38 27.01
C ASN A 100 10.87 -6.33 28.49
N GLY A 101 11.51 -5.26 28.90
CA GLY A 101 11.98 -5.06 30.27
C GLY A 101 13.22 -5.89 30.64
N ASN A 102 13.82 -6.62 29.69
CA ASN A 102 15.05 -7.34 29.91
C ASN A 102 16.26 -6.44 29.64
N ALA A 103 16.97 -6.02 30.69
CA ALA A 103 18.14 -5.14 30.58
C ALA A 103 19.29 -5.75 29.76
N TYR A 104 19.32 -7.07 29.63
CA TYR A 104 20.39 -7.82 28.95
C TYR A 104 19.93 -8.39 27.59
N SER A 105 18.82 -7.96 27.05
CA SER A 105 18.27 -8.50 25.79
C SER A 105 19.28 -8.45 24.63
N ASN A 106 20.14 -7.44 24.58
CA ASN A 106 21.20 -7.32 23.60
C ASN A 106 22.34 -8.31 23.75
N ALA A 107 22.43 -9.07 24.86
CA ALA A 107 23.41 -10.12 25.05
C ALA A 107 23.00 -11.46 24.39
N VAL A 108 21.72 -11.62 24.06
CA VAL A 108 21.22 -12.83 23.40
C VAL A 108 21.46 -12.71 21.90
N MET A 109 22.34 -13.55 21.37
CA MET A 109 22.65 -13.62 19.95
C MET A 109 21.75 -14.63 19.26
N LEU A 110 21.14 -14.19 18.15
CA LEU A 110 20.31 -14.99 17.27
C LEU A 110 20.96 -15.06 15.89
N GLY A 111 20.84 -16.19 15.21
CA GLY A 111 21.21 -16.30 13.80
C GLY A 111 20.11 -15.72 12.90
N GLY A 112 20.50 -15.01 11.87
CA GLY A 112 19.60 -14.52 10.83
C GLY A 112 20.19 -14.71 9.44
N VAL A 113 19.36 -15.11 8.50
CA VAL A 113 19.74 -15.22 7.08
C VAL A 113 18.90 -14.22 6.29
N ARG A 114 19.49 -13.53 5.33
CA ARG A 114 18.83 -12.62 4.39
C ARG A 114 19.23 -12.95 2.97
N ALA A 115 18.32 -12.75 2.03
CA ALA A 115 18.66 -12.85 0.61
C ALA A 115 19.60 -11.70 0.21
N ILE A 116 20.45 -11.97 -0.76
CA ILE A 116 21.25 -10.96 -1.47
C ILE A 116 20.72 -10.86 -2.89
N ARG A 117 20.55 -9.63 -3.38
CA ARG A 117 20.43 -9.32 -4.79
C ARG A 117 21.69 -8.62 -5.29
N TRP A 118 21.94 -8.73 -6.57
CA TRP A 118 23.05 -8.05 -7.24
C TRP A 118 22.50 -6.86 -8.03
N THR A 119 23.13 -5.71 -7.86
CA THR A 119 22.78 -4.53 -8.67
C THR A 119 23.27 -4.66 -10.10
N ASP A 120 22.75 -3.86 -11.01
CA ASP A 120 23.21 -3.76 -12.40
C ASP A 120 24.68 -3.34 -12.54
N THR A 121 25.25 -2.76 -11.49
CA THR A 121 26.68 -2.40 -11.40
C THR A 121 27.52 -3.46 -10.68
N GLY A 122 26.93 -4.61 -10.38
CA GLY A 122 27.60 -5.76 -9.76
C GLY A 122 27.86 -5.61 -8.27
N TRP A 123 27.13 -4.77 -7.54
CA TRP A 123 27.26 -4.68 -6.09
C TRP A 123 26.22 -5.53 -5.37
N PRO A 124 26.60 -6.26 -4.29
CA PRO A 124 25.64 -7.02 -3.52
C PRO A 124 24.75 -6.09 -2.69
N ILE A 125 23.46 -6.40 -2.63
CA ILE A 125 22.50 -5.75 -1.76
C ILE A 125 21.86 -6.78 -0.85
N VAL A 126 21.94 -6.57 0.46
CA VAL A 126 21.31 -7.41 1.49
C VAL A 126 19.87 -6.93 1.67
N MET A 127 18.91 -7.85 1.54
CA MET A 127 17.49 -7.53 1.68
C MET A 127 17.10 -7.27 3.15
N PRO A 128 16.12 -6.40 3.41
CA PRO A 128 15.84 -5.93 4.77
C PRO A 128 15.24 -6.99 5.69
N GLU A 129 14.46 -7.94 5.12
CA GLU A 129 13.81 -8.96 5.91
C GLU A 129 14.63 -10.27 5.97
N ARG A 130 14.41 -11.04 7.03
CA ARG A 130 14.98 -12.38 7.15
C ARG A 130 14.38 -13.30 6.12
N TYR A 131 15.20 -14.19 5.58
CA TYR A 131 14.78 -15.14 4.56
C TYR A 131 13.69 -16.09 5.07
N GLY A 132 12.55 -16.09 4.40
CA GLY A 132 11.38 -16.90 4.72
C GLY A 132 11.04 -17.97 3.66
N ALA A 133 11.92 -18.20 2.67
CA ALA A 133 11.73 -19.13 1.57
C ALA A 133 10.44 -18.87 0.74
N VAL A 134 10.08 -17.60 0.58
CA VAL A 134 8.91 -17.21 -0.19
C VAL A 134 9.18 -17.43 -1.69
N PRO A 135 8.30 -18.10 -2.43
CA PRO A 135 8.42 -18.22 -3.89
C PRO A 135 8.47 -16.83 -4.55
N GLN A 136 9.42 -16.63 -5.47
CA GLN A 136 9.61 -15.38 -6.18
C GLN A 136 8.70 -15.33 -7.43
N ALA A 137 7.37 -15.35 -7.23
CA ALA A 137 6.44 -15.12 -8.32
C ALA A 137 6.64 -13.70 -8.91
N PRO A 138 6.33 -13.47 -10.19
CA PRO A 138 6.39 -12.15 -10.79
C PRO A 138 5.67 -11.10 -9.94
N ILE A 139 6.28 -9.93 -9.82
CA ILE A 139 5.68 -8.78 -9.14
C ILE A 139 4.98 -7.95 -10.22
N THR A 140 3.78 -7.48 -9.94
CA THR A 140 3.06 -6.57 -10.82
C THR A 140 3.15 -5.14 -10.31
N GLU A 141 2.91 -4.18 -11.19
CA GLU A 141 2.96 -2.76 -10.83
C GLU A 141 1.87 -2.40 -9.82
N GLU A 142 0.70 -2.99 -9.96
CA GLU A 142 -0.44 -2.77 -9.06
C GLU A 142 -0.14 -3.21 -7.62
N GLU A 143 0.69 -4.23 -7.44
CA GLU A 143 1.10 -4.69 -6.10
C GLU A 143 2.02 -3.70 -5.39
N LEU A 144 2.63 -2.77 -6.13
CA LEU A 144 3.52 -1.74 -5.55
C LEU A 144 2.77 -0.52 -5.05
N ILE A 145 1.55 -0.30 -5.54
CA ILE A 145 0.69 0.78 -5.09
C ILE A 145 0.31 0.54 -3.64
N GLY A 146 0.43 1.59 -2.82
CA GLY A 146 0.09 1.48 -1.39
C GLY A 146 1.14 2.07 -0.47
N LYS A 147 1.02 1.68 0.79
CA LYS A 147 1.84 2.18 1.88
C LYS A 147 3.09 1.33 2.06
N TRP A 148 4.20 2.03 2.21
CA TRP A 148 5.51 1.48 2.41
C TRP A 148 6.18 2.07 3.65
N GLU A 149 7.09 1.32 4.21
CA GLU A 149 8.09 1.82 5.13
C GLU A 149 9.42 1.91 4.42
N ASN A 150 10.15 3.02 4.60
CA ASN A 150 11.49 3.21 4.08
C ASN A 150 12.47 3.51 5.20
N ILE A 151 13.62 2.87 5.17
CA ILE A 151 14.77 3.19 6.02
C ILE A 151 15.87 3.75 5.13
N SER A 152 16.38 4.93 5.49
CA SER A 152 17.57 5.52 4.87
C SER A 152 18.77 5.21 5.78
N ILE A 153 19.40 4.07 5.57
CA ILE A 153 20.58 3.66 6.32
C ILE A 153 21.74 4.57 5.97
N GLN A 154 22.15 5.37 6.92
CA GLN A 154 23.37 6.15 6.91
C GLN A 154 24.12 5.81 8.19
N TYR A 155 25.44 5.70 8.09
CA TYR A 155 26.22 5.37 9.28
C TYR A 155 25.99 6.38 10.40
N GLN A 156 25.54 5.88 11.54
CA GLN A 156 25.40 6.65 12.78
C GLN A 156 25.80 5.76 13.96
N TYR A 157 26.84 6.21 14.68
CA TYR A 157 27.33 5.48 15.83
C TYR A 157 26.32 5.50 16.98
N GLY A 158 25.98 4.32 17.49
CA GLY A 158 25.13 4.18 18.66
C GLY A 158 23.62 4.34 18.40
N GLU A 159 23.19 4.50 17.14
CA GLU A 159 21.79 4.72 16.80
C GLU A 159 21.18 3.55 16.00
N ILE A 160 19.87 3.36 16.20
CA ILE A 160 19.05 2.45 15.41
C ILE A 160 18.34 3.29 14.36
N GLN A 161 18.53 2.96 13.08
CA GLN A 161 17.85 3.64 11.98
C GLN A 161 16.39 3.22 11.92
N LYS A 162 15.48 4.19 12.03
CA LYS A 162 14.03 3.93 12.04
C LYS A 162 13.43 4.17 10.67
N SER A 163 12.39 3.39 10.37
CA SER A 163 11.61 3.60 9.17
C SER A 163 10.80 4.91 9.22
N VAL A 164 10.56 5.44 8.04
CA VAL A 164 9.60 6.51 7.78
C VAL A 164 8.60 6.02 6.75
N SER A 165 7.40 6.59 6.75
CA SER A 165 6.37 6.25 5.79
C SER A 165 6.75 6.68 4.36
N MET A 166 6.18 5.98 3.39
CA MET A 166 6.14 6.35 1.99
C MET A 166 4.86 5.78 1.39
N THR A 167 4.20 6.54 0.53
CA THR A 167 2.98 6.09 -0.16
C THR A 167 3.18 6.20 -1.67
N LEU A 168 2.97 5.10 -2.39
CA LEU A 168 3.03 5.09 -3.86
C LEU A 168 1.61 5.11 -4.43
N GLY A 169 1.31 6.11 -5.25
CA GLY A 169 0.03 6.27 -5.93
C GLY A 169 -0.04 5.56 -7.28
N ALA A 170 -1.26 5.29 -7.74
CA ALA A 170 -1.51 4.70 -9.07
C ALA A 170 -1.13 5.64 -10.23
N ASP A 171 -0.99 6.94 -9.96
CA ASP A 171 -0.54 7.98 -10.89
C ASP A 171 0.98 8.02 -11.09
N HIS A 172 1.70 7.03 -10.59
CA HIS A 172 3.17 6.96 -10.60
C HIS A 172 3.86 8.06 -9.80
N LYS A 173 3.19 8.63 -8.79
CA LYS A 173 3.79 9.59 -7.87
C LYS A 173 3.92 9.04 -6.46
N VAL A 174 4.88 9.57 -5.74
CA VAL A 174 4.97 9.38 -4.29
C VAL A 174 4.03 10.38 -3.64
N LEU A 175 2.93 9.90 -3.09
CA LEU A 175 1.85 10.72 -2.54
C LEU A 175 2.24 11.32 -1.19
N ASP A 176 2.95 10.56 -0.36
CA ASP A 176 3.35 11.00 0.96
C ASP A 176 4.65 10.33 1.43
N GLY A 177 5.29 10.96 2.43
CA GLY A 177 6.46 10.46 3.13
C GLY A 177 7.78 10.61 2.37
N TRP A 178 8.62 9.58 2.40
CA TRP A 178 9.92 9.61 1.76
C TRP A 178 9.80 9.82 0.26
N ASN A 179 10.50 10.83 -0.27
CA ASN A 179 10.44 11.26 -1.66
C ASN A 179 9.05 11.75 -2.15
N LYS A 180 8.22 12.29 -1.25
CA LYS A 180 6.92 12.89 -1.64
C LYS A 180 7.06 13.83 -2.85
N GLY A 181 6.15 13.65 -3.82
CA GLY A 181 6.06 14.46 -5.03
C GLY A 181 6.99 14.03 -6.17
N TYR A 182 7.89 13.05 -5.95
CA TYR A 182 8.68 12.49 -7.03
C TYR A 182 7.91 11.37 -7.76
N GLU A 183 8.25 11.19 -9.01
CA GLU A 183 7.72 10.08 -9.82
C GLU A 183 8.41 8.76 -9.48
N TRP A 184 7.69 7.67 -9.67
CA TRP A 184 8.20 6.33 -9.62
C TRP A 184 7.90 5.55 -10.90
N SER A 185 8.68 4.54 -11.18
CA SER A 185 8.47 3.60 -12.28
C SER A 185 8.92 2.20 -11.89
N PHE A 186 8.38 1.21 -12.54
CA PHE A 186 8.70 -0.19 -12.29
C PHE A 186 9.17 -0.92 -13.55
N ASP A 187 10.26 -1.66 -13.42
CA ASP A 187 10.73 -2.60 -14.43
C ASP A 187 10.38 -4.03 -13.99
N PRO A 188 9.35 -4.67 -14.59
CA PRO A 188 8.91 -6.00 -14.20
C PRO A 188 9.86 -7.12 -14.62
N VAL A 189 10.78 -6.87 -15.54
CA VAL A 189 11.77 -7.87 -15.99
C VAL A 189 12.89 -7.96 -14.96
N GLU A 190 13.40 -6.81 -14.54
CA GLU A 190 14.49 -6.74 -13.57
C GLU A 190 13.99 -6.72 -12.12
N ASN A 191 12.70 -6.58 -11.88
CA ASN A 191 12.10 -6.34 -10.57
C ASN A 191 12.75 -5.15 -9.87
N VAL A 192 12.78 -4.01 -10.55
CA VAL A 192 13.38 -2.76 -10.05
C VAL A 192 12.33 -1.66 -10.00
N LEU A 193 12.10 -1.14 -8.82
CA LEU A 193 11.35 0.10 -8.58
C LEU A 193 12.35 1.26 -8.63
N THR A 194 12.06 2.28 -9.41
CA THR A 194 12.89 3.49 -9.50
C THR A 194 12.12 4.68 -8.95
N ILE A 195 12.67 5.36 -7.95
CA ILE A 195 12.11 6.59 -7.36
C ILE A 195 13.18 7.67 -7.40
N ASN A 196 12.89 8.82 -8.00
CA ASN A 196 13.84 9.93 -8.08
C ASN A 196 15.25 9.49 -8.55
N ASN A 197 15.32 8.70 -9.61
CA ASN A 197 16.55 8.10 -10.16
C ASN A 197 17.31 7.13 -9.21
N THR A 198 16.70 6.70 -8.11
CA THR A 198 17.24 5.68 -7.22
C THR A 198 16.64 4.33 -7.58
N LYS A 199 17.47 3.36 -7.93
CA LYS A 199 17.05 1.99 -8.19
C LYS A 199 16.91 1.20 -6.90
N LEU A 200 15.75 0.59 -6.72
CA LEU A 200 15.35 -0.20 -5.57
C LEU A 200 15.01 -1.61 -6.06
N TYR A 201 15.80 -2.58 -5.67
CA TYR A 201 15.70 -3.98 -6.12
C TYR A 201 14.69 -4.71 -5.26
N LEU A 202 13.64 -5.22 -5.88
CA LEU A 202 12.50 -5.84 -5.20
C LEU A 202 12.67 -7.35 -5.01
N ALA A 203 12.08 -7.86 -3.95
CA ALA A 203 11.88 -9.30 -3.73
C ALA A 203 10.61 -9.54 -2.89
N ARG A 204 10.03 -10.73 -3.02
CA ARG A 204 8.99 -11.20 -2.09
C ARG A 204 9.64 -11.78 -0.84
N GLU A 205 9.08 -11.46 0.31
CA GLU A 205 9.58 -11.98 1.58
C GLU A 205 8.45 -12.09 2.62
N VAL A 206 8.73 -12.73 3.74
CA VAL A 206 7.85 -12.72 4.89
C VAL A 206 7.96 -11.40 5.62
N ASP A 207 6.84 -10.78 5.92
CA ASP A 207 6.75 -9.68 6.88
C ASP A 207 6.78 -10.27 8.29
N TRP A 208 7.98 -10.28 8.89
CA TRP A 208 8.20 -10.87 10.22
C TRP A 208 7.68 -10.01 11.37
N GLU A 209 7.42 -8.73 11.12
CA GLU A 209 6.85 -7.80 12.08
C GLU A 209 5.31 -7.83 12.11
N ALA A 210 4.66 -8.33 11.05
CA ALA A 210 3.21 -8.43 10.98
C ALA A 210 2.64 -9.52 11.91
N THR A 211 1.44 -9.27 12.42
CA THR A 211 0.66 -10.24 13.21
C THR A 211 -0.76 -10.30 12.66
N PRO A 212 -1.20 -11.42 12.05
CA PRO A 212 -0.40 -12.61 11.72
C PRO A 212 0.68 -12.30 10.67
N ARG A 213 1.71 -13.14 10.63
CA ARG A 213 2.74 -13.06 9.58
C ARG A 213 2.12 -13.26 8.20
N LYS A 214 2.58 -12.48 7.24
CA LYS A 214 2.10 -12.51 5.85
C LYS A 214 3.26 -12.37 4.87
N THR A 215 3.03 -12.67 3.61
CA THR A 215 3.97 -12.35 2.53
C THR A 215 3.85 -10.86 2.21
N THR A 216 4.99 -10.25 1.90
CA THR A 216 5.06 -8.86 1.47
C THR A 216 6.11 -8.69 0.36
N ILE A 217 6.23 -7.46 -0.15
CA ILE A 217 7.28 -7.06 -1.06
C ILE A 217 8.25 -6.16 -0.29
N VAL A 218 9.54 -6.42 -0.47
CA VAL A 218 10.62 -5.65 0.12
C VAL A 218 11.55 -5.12 -0.96
N TYR A 219 12.26 -4.04 -0.66
CA TYR A 219 13.30 -3.55 -1.54
C TYR A 219 14.58 -3.20 -0.78
N ALA A 220 15.67 -3.21 -1.53
CA ALA A 220 16.92 -2.61 -1.12
C ALA A 220 17.59 -1.89 -2.29
N GLY A 221 18.29 -0.80 -2.01
CA GLY A 221 18.94 0.03 -3.04
C GLY A 221 20.02 0.91 -2.45
N TYR A 222 20.85 1.48 -3.34
CA TYR A 222 21.89 2.40 -2.96
C TYR A 222 21.60 3.79 -3.51
N GLY A 223 21.72 4.80 -2.63
CA GLY A 223 21.63 6.19 -3.02
C GLY A 223 22.87 6.65 -3.77
N LYS A 224 22.78 7.80 -4.44
CA LYS A 224 23.94 8.48 -5.01
C LYS A 224 24.75 9.15 -3.90
N TYR A 225 26.05 8.98 -3.92
CA TYR A 225 26.94 9.52 -2.91
C TYR A 225 28.36 9.65 -3.42
N ASN A 226 29.11 10.52 -2.78
CA ASN A 226 30.47 10.87 -3.14
C ASN A 226 31.47 10.52 -2.02
N THR A 227 31.01 10.31 -0.81
CA THR A 227 31.83 10.04 0.39
C THR A 227 31.17 9.03 1.28
N THR A 228 31.92 8.41 2.18
CA THR A 228 31.40 7.46 3.15
C THR A 228 30.33 8.09 4.06
N SER A 229 30.50 9.37 4.40
CA SER A 229 29.61 10.06 5.32
C SER A 229 28.22 10.38 4.75
N ASN A 230 28.08 10.41 3.41
CA ASN A 230 26.79 10.68 2.76
C ASN A 230 26.24 9.46 2.00
N GLN A 231 26.91 8.30 2.11
CA GLN A 231 26.38 7.06 1.55
C GLN A 231 25.11 6.65 2.27
N LYS A 232 24.12 6.29 1.49
CA LYS A 232 22.85 5.75 2.00
C LYS A 232 22.53 4.43 1.33
N THR A 233 22.07 3.50 2.14
CA THR A 233 21.45 2.27 1.70
C THR A 233 19.96 2.37 2.04
N TYR A 234 19.10 2.14 1.07
CA TYR A 234 17.66 2.20 1.29
C TYR A 234 17.11 0.80 1.45
N TRP A 235 16.35 0.60 2.50
CA TRP A 235 15.54 -0.58 2.74
C TRP A 235 14.07 -0.21 2.80
N GLY A 236 13.21 -1.03 2.20
CA GLY A 236 11.78 -0.79 2.28
C GLY A 236 10.95 -2.03 2.32
N LYS A 237 9.73 -1.85 2.81
CA LYS A 237 8.74 -2.91 2.95
C LYS A 237 7.34 -2.35 2.66
N TRP A 238 6.59 -3.04 1.79
CA TRP A 238 5.18 -2.76 1.60
C TRP A 238 4.39 -3.21 2.83
N VAL A 239 3.53 -2.34 3.38
CA VAL A 239 2.83 -2.60 4.64
C VAL A 239 1.32 -2.64 4.49
N GLY A 240 0.77 -2.09 3.41
CA GLY A 240 -0.66 -2.12 3.19
C GLY A 240 -1.09 -1.39 1.92
N PRO A 241 -2.34 -1.58 1.48
CA PRO A 241 -2.92 -0.81 0.38
C PRO A 241 -3.02 0.67 0.77
N LEU A 242 -3.33 1.51 -0.23
CA LEU A 242 -3.75 2.89 0.04
C LEU A 242 -4.92 2.87 1.02
N ASP A 243 -5.01 3.89 1.87
CA ASP A 243 -6.27 4.16 2.56
C ASP A 243 -7.34 4.43 1.52
N GLU A 244 -8.57 4.09 1.88
CA GLU A 244 -9.68 4.26 0.94
C GLU A 244 -9.79 5.69 0.41
N ASP A 245 -9.39 6.67 1.24
CA ASP A 245 -9.38 8.10 0.87
C ASP A 245 -8.15 8.53 0.04
N GLU A 246 -7.06 7.76 0.05
CA GLU A 246 -5.84 8.05 -0.73
C GLU A 246 -5.86 7.41 -2.14
N ALA A 247 -6.78 6.47 -2.37
CA ALA A 247 -6.93 5.79 -3.67
C ALA A 247 -7.63 6.63 -4.75
N ASP A 248 -8.18 7.79 -4.39
CA ASP A 248 -9.12 8.58 -5.20
C ASP A 248 -8.53 9.89 -5.77
N GLU A 249 -7.23 9.99 -6.09
CA GLU A 249 -6.68 11.22 -6.71
C GLU A 249 -6.98 11.38 -8.23
N ASP A 250 -7.68 10.44 -8.86
CA ASP A 250 -8.27 10.64 -10.19
C ASP A 250 -9.74 11.07 -10.04
N GLU A 251 -9.99 12.22 -9.42
CA GLU A 251 -11.32 12.86 -9.45
C GLU A 251 -11.58 13.44 -10.86
N GLU A 252 -12.27 12.69 -11.71
CA GLU A 252 -12.99 13.31 -12.82
C GLU A 252 -14.20 14.06 -12.25
N GLU A 253 -14.07 15.36 -12.13
CA GLU A 253 -15.21 16.20 -11.73
C GLU A 253 -16.19 16.35 -12.90
N ASN A 254 -17.23 15.53 -12.90
CA ASN A 254 -18.34 15.62 -13.84
C ASN A 254 -19.56 16.28 -13.17
N ASN A 255 -19.92 17.46 -13.63
CA ASN A 255 -21.14 18.13 -13.19
C ASN A 255 -22.38 17.52 -13.88
N VAL A 256 -23.19 16.79 -13.11
CA VAL A 256 -24.42 16.19 -13.58
C VAL A 256 -25.61 16.84 -12.91
N GLN A 257 -26.60 17.23 -13.72
CA GLN A 257 -27.86 17.74 -13.22
C GLN A 257 -29.01 16.81 -13.62
N ILE A 258 -29.76 16.32 -12.64
CA ILE A 258 -31.02 15.65 -12.85
C ILE A 258 -32.12 16.68 -12.60
N VAL A 259 -32.89 16.99 -13.62
CA VAL A 259 -33.93 18.03 -13.55
C VAL A 259 -35.29 17.42 -13.77
N GLY A 260 -36.19 17.74 -12.87
CA GLY A 260 -37.61 17.81 -13.13
C GLY A 260 -38.46 16.64 -12.71
N ALA A 261 -39.72 16.93 -12.60
CA ALA A 261 -40.82 16.00 -12.43
C ALA A 261 -40.91 15.07 -13.64
N GLN A 262 -40.98 13.78 -13.40
CA GLN A 262 -40.96 12.78 -14.45
C GLN A 262 -42.23 11.93 -14.43
N ASP A 263 -42.61 11.48 -15.58
CA ASP A 263 -43.74 10.56 -15.72
C ASP A 263 -43.33 9.14 -15.39
N PHE A 264 -43.74 8.65 -14.24
CA PHE A 264 -43.51 7.27 -13.79
C PHE A 264 -44.56 6.28 -14.29
N SER A 265 -45.45 6.68 -15.15
CA SER A 265 -46.50 5.82 -15.71
C SER A 265 -45.97 4.60 -16.48
N SER A 266 -44.71 4.64 -16.92
CA SER A 266 -44.06 3.55 -17.66
C SER A 266 -43.54 2.41 -16.75
N GLY A 267 -43.56 2.58 -15.42
CA GLY A 267 -43.03 1.58 -14.47
C GLY A 267 -41.52 1.46 -14.40
N PHE A 268 -40.78 2.34 -15.07
CA PHE A 268 -39.34 2.46 -15.02
C PHE A 268 -38.93 3.85 -14.53
N TRP A 269 -37.69 3.95 -14.05
CA TRP A 269 -37.12 5.25 -13.71
C TRP A 269 -37.12 6.16 -14.92
N SER A 270 -37.87 7.21 -14.88
CA SER A 270 -38.05 8.13 -16.03
C SER A 270 -37.08 9.32 -15.97
N ALA A 271 -36.51 9.59 -14.81
CA ALA A 271 -35.44 10.57 -14.65
C ALA A 271 -34.25 9.90 -13.90
N PHE A 272 -33.11 9.97 -14.52
CA PHE A 272 -31.88 9.41 -13.94
C PHE A 272 -30.66 10.18 -14.46
N SER A 273 -29.60 10.12 -13.68
CA SER A 273 -28.29 10.66 -14.03
C SER A 273 -27.64 9.88 -15.19
N ASP A 274 -26.51 10.36 -15.64
CA ASP A 274 -25.57 9.51 -16.36
C ASP A 274 -25.29 8.24 -15.56
N THR A 275 -24.90 7.20 -16.26
CA THR A 275 -24.53 5.92 -15.64
C THR A 275 -23.03 5.90 -15.41
N TYR A 276 -22.64 5.69 -14.18
CA TYR A 276 -21.23 5.60 -13.77
C TYR A 276 -20.81 4.14 -13.70
N THR A 277 -19.75 3.79 -14.39
CA THR A 277 -19.18 2.43 -14.36
C THR A 277 -18.11 2.36 -13.29
N ILE A 278 -18.23 1.41 -12.38
CA ILE A 278 -17.30 1.19 -11.27
C ILE A 278 -16.55 -0.11 -11.54
N PRO A 279 -15.29 -0.06 -11.97
CA PRO A 279 -14.46 -1.25 -12.13
C PRO A 279 -14.23 -1.99 -10.80
N ALA A 280 -13.85 -3.25 -10.87
CA ALA A 280 -13.50 -4.02 -9.68
C ALA A 280 -12.39 -3.33 -8.88
N GLY A 281 -12.54 -3.25 -7.55
CA GLY A 281 -11.57 -2.60 -6.66
C GLY A 281 -11.56 -1.07 -6.69
N LYS A 282 -12.49 -0.44 -7.44
CA LYS A 282 -12.65 1.02 -7.50
C LYS A 282 -13.86 1.47 -6.70
N LYS A 283 -13.92 2.78 -6.44
CA LYS A 283 -15.03 3.46 -5.75
C LYS A 283 -15.62 4.54 -6.66
N LEU A 284 -16.87 4.87 -6.41
CA LEU A 284 -17.54 6.03 -6.95
C LEU A 284 -17.91 6.96 -5.80
N LYS A 285 -17.56 8.22 -5.91
CA LYS A 285 -18.06 9.28 -5.02
C LYS A 285 -18.95 10.23 -5.79
N LEU A 286 -20.10 10.52 -5.24
CA LEU A 286 -21.05 11.47 -5.80
C LEU A 286 -21.35 12.54 -4.75
N LYS A 287 -21.32 13.80 -5.15
CA LYS A 287 -21.71 14.93 -4.30
C LYS A 287 -22.72 15.80 -5.03
N PHE A 288 -23.86 16.03 -4.41
CA PHE A 288 -24.94 16.81 -5.02
C PHE A 288 -25.81 17.47 -3.94
N VAL A 289 -26.65 18.41 -4.38
CA VAL A 289 -27.69 19.01 -3.53
C VAL A 289 -29.00 18.29 -3.83
N ASN A 290 -29.65 17.78 -2.79
CA ASN A 290 -30.96 17.15 -2.88
C ASN A 290 -32.05 18.20 -2.72
N HIS A 291 -33.02 18.19 -3.62
CA HIS A 291 -34.22 19.02 -3.54
C HIS A 291 -35.44 18.13 -3.49
N SER A 292 -36.18 18.21 -2.38
CA SER A 292 -37.45 17.51 -2.21
C SER A 292 -38.60 18.44 -2.50
N SER A 293 -39.31 18.20 -3.60
CA SER A 293 -40.46 19.05 -4.03
C SER A 293 -41.82 18.48 -3.63
N LYS A 294 -41.89 17.32 -3.04
CA LYS A 294 -43.11 16.57 -2.72
C LYS A 294 -43.21 16.19 -1.25
N GLY A 295 -44.44 15.93 -0.83
CA GLY A 295 -44.76 15.69 0.58
C GLY A 295 -44.54 14.26 1.10
N ASN A 296 -43.69 13.47 0.48
CA ASN A 296 -43.43 12.09 0.90
C ASN A 296 -41.93 11.85 1.10
N ASN A 297 -41.59 11.03 2.09
CA ASN A 297 -40.21 10.71 2.43
C ASN A 297 -39.44 10.07 1.28
N TRP A 298 -40.10 9.36 0.39
CA TRP A 298 -39.48 8.71 -0.78
C TRP A 298 -39.21 9.67 -1.95
N ASN A 299 -39.64 10.93 -1.89
CA ASN A 299 -39.36 11.94 -2.91
C ASN A 299 -37.97 12.59 -2.68
N ASN A 300 -36.95 11.83 -2.50
CA ASN A 300 -35.59 12.25 -2.27
C ASN A 300 -34.63 11.48 -3.19
N TRP A 301 -33.33 11.55 -2.93
CA TRP A 301 -32.36 10.85 -3.73
C TRP A 301 -32.54 9.31 -3.64
N VAL A 302 -32.30 8.67 -4.76
CA VAL A 302 -32.25 7.21 -4.89
C VAL A 302 -31.04 6.87 -5.72
N ILE A 303 -30.27 5.87 -5.30
CA ILE A 303 -29.19 5.29 -6.11
C ILE A 303 -29.52 3.85 -6.47
N ALA A 304 -29.36 3.52 -7.75
CA ALA A 304 -29.50 2.15 -8.26
C ALA A 304 -28.15 1.58 -8.64
N LEU A 305 -27.91 0.33 -8.27
CA LEU A 305 -26.71 -0.44 -8.60
C LEU A 305 -27.09 -1.61 -9.51
N SER A 306 -26.39 -1.76 -10.62
CA SER A 306 -26.70 -2.78 -11.62
C SER A 306 -25.43 -3.48 -12.14
N ASN A 307 -25.64 -4.57 -12.87
CA ASN A 307 -24.58 -5.21 -13.64
C ASN A 307 -24.10 -4.30 -14.79
N ASP A 308 -23.00 -4.68 -15.43
CA ASP A 308 -22.41 -3.93 -16.54
C ASP A 308 -23.15 -4.15 -17.88
N VAL A 309 -24.47 -3.98 -17.85
CA VAL A 309 -25.33 -4.06 -19.03
C VAL A 309 -26.12 -2.76 -19.12
N GLU A 310 -26.31 -2.27 -20.34
CA GLU A 310 -27.15 -1.09 -20.57
C GLU A 310 -28.55 -1.28 -19.97
N ARG A 311 -29.05 -0.23 -19.35
CA ARG A 311 -30.38 -0.23 -18.75
C ARG A 311 -31.44 -0.64 -19.78
N GLN A 312 -32.31 -1.56 -19.43
CA GLN A 312 -33.28 -2.24 -20.30
C GLN A 312 -32.68 -3.08 -21.44
N GLY A 313 -31.36 -3.25 -21.47
CA GLY A 313 -30.72 -4.19 -22.40
C GLY A 313 -30.97 -5.64 -22.04
N ASN A 314 -30.73 -6.52 -22.98
CA ASN A 314 -30.86 -7.96 -22.73
C ASN A 314 -29.80 -8.41 -21.69
N GLY A 315 -30.24 -8.98 -20.58
CA GLY A 315 -29.39 -9.38 -19.47
C GLY A 315 -29.16 -8.29 -18.42
N TYR A 316 -29.81 -7.13 -18.51
CA TYR A 316 -29.80 -6.10 -17.48
C TYR A 316 -30.34 -6.64 -16.16
N LEU A 317 -29.63 -6.33 -15.08
CA LEU A 317 -29.94 -6.77 -13.73
C LEU A 317 -29.63 -5.68 -12.72
N GLU A 318 -30.64 -5.19 -12.02
CA GLU A 318 -30.43 -4.36 -10.84
C GLU A 318 -30.06 -5.25 -9.64
N TYR A 319 -28.93 -4.96 -9.01
CA TYR A 319 -28.54 -5.66 -7.81
C TYR A 319 -29.33 -5.18 -6.60
N PHE A 320 -29.41 -3.87 -6.43
CA PHE A 320 -30.24 -3.22 -5.41
C PHE A 320 -30.42 -1.73 -5.70
N VAL A 321 -31.36 -1.17 -4.97
CA VAL A 321 -31.66 0.26 -4.94
C VAL A 321 -31.65 0.72 -3.50
N LEU A 322 -30.97 1.84 -3.21
CA LEU A 322 -30.96 2.49 -1.91
C LEU A 322 -31.65 3.86 -2.02
N ARG A 323 -32.54 4.18 -1.08
CA ARG A 323 -33.29 5.42 -1.00
C ARG A 323 -33.03 6.15 0.31
N ALA A 324 -33.03 7.45 0.25
CA ALA A 324 -32.70 8.33 1.38
C ALA A 324 -33.51 8.15 2.66
N ASP A 325 -34.67 7.51 2.59
CA ASP A 325 -35.59 7.34 3.72
C ASP A 325 -35.46 5.97 4.42
N ASN A 326 -34.25 5.42 4.48
CA ASN A 326 -34.01 4.13 5.12
C ASN A 326 -34.73 2.99 4.40
N TYR A 327 -34.71 3.01 3.09
CA TYR A 327 -35.35 1.97 2.29
C TYR A 327 -34.40 1.44 1.23
N ALA A 328 -34.23 0.13 1.20
CA ALA A 328 -33.51 -0.56 0.15
C ALA A 328 -34.35 -1.71 -0.36
N TRP A 329 -34.30 -1.96 -1.65
CA TRP A 329 -34.92 -3.16 -2.25
C TRP A 329 -34.08 -3.70 -3.39
N TRP A 330 -34.31 -4.95 -3.67
CA TRP A 330 -33.76 -5.66 -4.82
C TRP A 330 -34.90 -6.33 -5.58
N PRO A 331 -34.79 -6.44 -6.91
CA PRO A 331 -35.87 -6.96 -7.72
C PRO A 331 -36.28 -8.38 -7.32
N THR A 332 -37.54 -8.58 -7.06
CA THR A 332 -38.13 -9.85 -6.61
C THR A 332 -38.11 -10.97 -7.65
N GLY A 333 -37.76 -10.68 -8.89
CA GLY A 333 -37.58 -11.68 -9.95
C GLY A 333 -36.21 -12.35 -9.93
N ASN A 334 -35.27 -11.80 -9.23
CA ASN A 334 -33.98 -12.41 -8.99
C ASN A 334 -34.00 -12.98 -7.58
N THR A 335 -33.87 -14.26 -7.49
CA THR A 335 -33.85 -15.05 -6.25
C THR A 335 -32.67 -14.74 -5.31
N ILE A 336 -32.18 -13.54 -5.31
CA ILE A 336 -31.21 -13.07 -4.33
C ILE A 336 -31.97 -12.56 -3.11
N ALA A 337 -32.65 -13.48 -2.44
CA ALA A 337 -32.94 -13.28 -1.02
C ALA A 337 -31.57 -13.31 -0.32
N ASN A 338 -31.00 -12.16 0.01
CA ASN A 338 -29.73 -12.11 0.67
C ASN A 338 -29.95 -11.79 2.14
N PRO A 339 -29.95 -12.80 3.03
CA PRO A 339 -30.15 -12.61 4.47
C PRO A 339 -29.01 -11.81 5.12
N ASP A 340 -27.88 -11.62 4.42
CA ASP A 340 -26.69 -10.95 4.92
C ASP A 340 -26.61 -9.46 4.49
N ALA A 341 -27.63 -8.96 3.79
CA ALA A 341 -27.71 -7.55 3.47
C ALA A 341 -27.83 -6.70 4.76
N GLY A 342 -26.94 -5.72 4.89
CA GLY A 342 -26.89 -4.86 6.07
C GLY A 342 -27.39 -3.46 5.80
N PHE A 343 -28.10 -2.88 6.75
CA PHE A 343 -28.55 -1.50 6.72
C PHE A 343 -28.25 -0.82 8.07
N THR A 344 -27.70 0.38 8.03
CA THR A 344 -27.42 1.20 9.21
C THR A 344 -27.92 2.62 9.01
N LEU A 345 -28.64 3.14 10.00
CA LEU A 345 -29.18 4.48 10.00
C LEU A 345 -28.57 5.32 11.11
N SER A 346 -28.42 6.63 10.89
CA SER A 346 -27.96 7.57 11.90
C SER A 346 -28.88 7.57 13.13
N SER A 347 -28.29 7.63 14.32
CA SER A 347 -29.04 7.69 15.58
C SER A 347 -29.82 8.99 15.79
N ASN A 348 -29.49 10.05 15.08
CA ASN A 348 -30.15 11.36 15.16
C ASN A 348 -31.19 11.61 14.07
N TYR A 349 -31.56 10.59 13.30
CA TYR A 349 -32.55 10.68 12.22
C TYR A 349 -33.93 11.05 12.80
N ASN A 350 -34.54 12.14 12.30
CA ASN A 350 -35.83 12.64 12.78
C ASN A 350 -36.87 12.61 11.64
N TRP A 351 -37.84 11.71 11.75
CA TRP A 351 -38.86 11.52 10.73
C TRP A 351 -39.86 12.67 10.63
N ASP A 352 -40.10 13.43 11.73
CA ASP A 352 -41.03 14.56 11.73
C ASP A 352 -40.51 15.76 10.94
N THR A 353 -39.19 15.89 10.83
CA THR A 353 -38.51 16.98 10.11
C THR A 353 -37.84 16.51 8.83
N PHE A 354 -37.88 15.22 8.53
CA PHE A 354 -37.13 14.59 7.46
C PHE A 354 -37.24 15.34 6.11
N LEU A 355 -38.46 15.65 5.67
CA LEU A 355 -38.65 16.31 4.38
C LEU A 355 -38.04 17.71 4.33
N SER A 356 -38.21 18.49 5.39
CA SER A 356 -37.61 19.82 5.50
C SER A 356 -36.10 19.76 5.66
N ASP A 357 -35.56 18.71 6.29
CA ASP A 357 -34.14 18.52 6.48
C ASP A 357 -33.45 18.09 5.17
N MET A 358 -34.14 17.34 4.32
CA MET A 358 -33.60 16.86 3.05
C MET A 358 -33.65 17.89 1.93
N ASP A 359 -34.54 18.88 1.98
CA ASP A 359 -34.61 19.92 0.97
C ASP A 359 -33.45 20.92 1.08
N GLY A 360 -32.67 21.01 0.04
CA GLY A 360 -31.42 21.79 -0.01
C GLY A 360 -30.24 21.14 0.70
N ALA A 361 -30.36 19.91 1.19
CA ALA A 361 -29.27 19.20 1.84
C ALA A 361 -28.18 18.81 0.83
N THR A 362 -26.93 18.89 1.27
CA THR A 362 -25.79 18.33 0.54
C THR A 362 -25.66 16.84 0.87
N VAL A 363 -25.60 16.02 -0.18
CA VAL A 363 -25.48 14.57 -0.09
C VAL A 363 -24.14 14.13 -0.68
N GLU A 364 -23.42 13.34 0.07
CA GLU A 364 -22.18 12.67 -0.36
C GLU A 364 -22.41 11.16 -0.32
N LEU A 365 -22.37 10.52 -1.47
CA LEU A 365 -22.50 9.06 -1.60
C LEU A 365 -21.16 8.45 -1.95
N THR A 366 -20.79 7.39 -1.26
CA THR A 366 -19.63 6.56 -1.62
C THR A 366 -20.12 5.16 -1.94
N VAL A 367 -19.89 4.71 -3.17
CA VAL A 367 -20.12 3.31 -3.57
C VAL A 367 -18.78 2.59 -3.59
N SER A 368 -18.65 1.54 -2.81
CA SER A 368 -17.43 0.74 -2.73
C SER A 368 -17.70 -0.73 -3.03
N ARG A 369 -16.65 -1.43 -3.52
CA ARG A 369 -16.72 -2.84 -3.88
C ARG A 369 -15.63 -3.63 -3.17
N ASN A 370 -16.04 -4.70 -2.50
CA ASN A 370 -15.13 -5.71 -1.97
C ASN A 370 -15.51 -7.09 -2.53
N GLY A 371 -14.86 -7.49 -3.63
CA GLY A 371 -15.27 -8.67 -4.39
C GLY A 371 -16.69 -8.51 -4.93
N SER A 372 -17.57 -9.47 -4.62
CA SER A 372 -18.98 -9.43 -4.99
C SER A 372 -19.87 -8.61 -4.04
N THR A 373 -19.31 -8.06 -2.97
CA THR A 373 -20.06 -7.20 -2.04
C THR A 373 -19.99 -5.75 -2.51
N ILE A 374 -21.14 -5.09 -2.63
CA ILE A 374 -21.26 -3.66 -2.92
C ILE A 374 -21.81 -2.98 -1.67
N SER A 375 -21.16 -1.90 -1.25
CA SER A 375 -21.62 -1.05 -0.14
C SER A 375 -21.86 0.36 -0.64
N VAL A 376 -22.90 1.00 -0.12
CA VAL A 376 -23.19 2.42 -0.33
C VAL A 376 -23.25 3.09 1.03
N ASP A 377 -22.40 4.10 1.20
CA ASP A 377 -22.41 4.97 2.36
C ASP A 377 -22.89 6.36 1.94
N ALA A 378 -23.85 6.91 2.66
CA ALA A 378 -24.42 8.21 2.44
C ALA A 378 -24.18 9.11 3.64
N VAL A 379 -23.73 10.34 3.40
CA VAL A 379 -23.65 11.41 4.38
C VAL A 379 -24.48 12.57 3.86
N THR A 380 -25.54 12.90 4.58
CA THR A 380 -26.44 14.02 4.24
C THR A 380 -26.25 15.14 5.26
N THR A 381 -25.82 16.30 4.81
CA THR A 381 -25.65 17.50 5.63
C THR A 381 -26.79 18.47 5.28
N THR A 382 -27.66 18.71 6.24
CA THR A 382 -28.82 19.61 6.08
C THR A 382 -28.36 21.07 6.03
N THR A 383 -29.24 21.97 5.57
CA THR A 383 -28.98 23.41 5.60
C THR A 383 -28.78 23.97 7.01
N ALA A 384 -29.24 23.25 8.04
CA ALA A 384 -29.03 23.56 9.44
C ALA A 384 -27.74 22.90 10.02
N ASN A 385 -26.88 22.30 9.17
CA ASN A 385 -25.68 21.57 9.55
C ASN A 385 -25.92 20.31 10.42
N THR A 386 -27.13 19.76 10.39
CA THR A 386 -27.36 18.43 10.96
C THR A 386 -26.84 17.38 9.99
N VAL A 387 -26.12 16.39 10.50
CA VAL A 387 -25.54 15.32 9.68
C VAL A 387 -26.32 14.01 9.93
N TYR A 388 -26.84 13.43 8.88
CA TYR A 388 -27.42 12.10 8.86
C TYR A 388 -26.50 11.16 8.08
N THR A 389 -26.39 9.93 8.57
CA THR A 389 -25.61 8.88 7.90
C THR A 389 -26.47 7.66 7.65
N GLU A 390 -26.27 7.05 6.49
CA GLU A 390 -26.99 5.87 6.05
C GLU A 390 -26.01 4.97 5.31
N SER A 391 -26.04 3.69 5.58
CA SER A 391 -25.22 2.73 4.84
C SER A 391 -26.00 1.47 4.52
N PHE A 392 -25.72 0.89 3.37
CA PHE A 392 -26.28 -0.37 2.94
C PHE A 392 -25.22 -1.22 2.26
N SER A 393 -25.20 -2.51 2.56
CA SER A 393 -24.26 -3.46 2.00
C SER A 393 -24.99 -4.70 1.50
N MET A 394 -24.72 -5.08 0.25
CA MET A 394 -25.31 -6.24 -0.41
C MET A 394 -24.18 -7.18 -0.91
N PRO A 395 -24.07 -8.39 -0.38
CA PRO A 395 -23.18 -9.41 -0.94
C PRO A 395 -23.79 -10.08 -2.18
N ASN A 396 -23.00 -10.88 -2.89
CA ASN A 396 -23.40 -11.63 -4.08
C ASN A 396 -23.89 -10.78 -5.28
N CYS A 397 -23.38 -9.55 -5.40
CA CYS A 397 -23.60 -8.71 -6.56
C CYS A 397 -22.64 -9.11 -7.70
N GLY A 398 -23.00 -10.08 -8.48
CA GLY A 398 -22.16 -10.66 -9.53
C GLY A 398 -21.01 -11.52 -9.00
N ASP A 399 -20.01 -11.75 -9.83
CA ASP A 399 -18.84 -12.59 -9.52
C ASP A 399 -17.67 -11.82 -8.89
N GLY A 400 -17.81 -10.51 -8.73
CA GLY A 400 -16.77 -9.63 -8.15
C GLY A 400 -15.69 -9.18 -9.13
N THR A 401 -15.66 -9.69 -10.36
CA THR A 401 -14.63 -9.37 -11.36
C THR A 401 -15.11 -8.37 -12.42
N GLN A 402 -16.40 -8.40 -12.77
CA GLN A 402 -16.98 -7.51 -13.76
C GLN A 402 -17.30 -6.14 -13.14
N PRO A 403 -17.25 -5.05 -13.92
CA PRO A 403 -17.70 -3.75 -13.47
C PRO A 403 -19.14 -3.79 -12.98
N VAL A 404 -19.51 -2.84 -12.12
CA VAL A 404 -20.91 -2.53 -11.81
C VAL A 404 -21.24 -1.13 -12.27
N ARG A 405 -22.52 -0.84 -12.46
CA ARG A 405 -22.99 0.49 -12.81
C ARG A 405 -23.81 1.07 -11.68
N ALA A 406 -23.66 2.37 -11.48
CA ALA A 406 -24.47 3.14 -10.55
C ALA A 406 -25.10 4.33 -11.26
N PHE A 407 -26.30 4.70 -10.89
CA PHE A 407 -26.97 5.91 -11.36
C PHE A 407 -27.95 6.42 -10.32
N LEU A 408 -28.09 7.75 -10.25
CA LEU A 408 -29.10 8.40 -9.43
C LEU A 408 -30.43 8.43 -10.16
N VAL A 409 -31.51 8.28 -9.40
CA VAL A 409 -32.88 8.39 -9.90
C VAL A 409 -33.73 9.26 -8.99
N CYS A 410 -34.83 9.79 -9.52
CA CYS A 410 -35.87 10.40 -8.71
C CYS A 410 -37.01 9.39 -8.54
N ASP A 411 -37.46 9.20 -7.32
CA ASP A 411 -38.59 8.35 -6.99
C ASP A 411 -39.83 9.22 -6.71
N GLY A 412 -40.73 9.25 -7.65
CA GLY A 412 -41.98 9.95 -7.54
C GLY A 412 -41.88 11.47 -7.63
N SER A 413 -42.17 11.98 -8.69
CA SER A 413 -42.21 13.42 -8.94
C SER A 413 -43.41 14.10 -8.27
#